data_2360a582a5bcbbbbddb1b68ac675db3f
#
_entry.id   2360a582a5bcbbbbddb1b68ac675db3f
#
_cell.length_a   1.000
_cell.length_b   1.000
_cell.length_c   1.000
_cell.angle_alpha   90.00
_cell.angle_beta   90.00
_cell.angle_gamma   90.00
#
_symmetry.space_group_name_H-M   'P 1'
#
loop_
_entity.id
_entity.type
_entity.pdbx_description
1 polymer ?
#
loop_
_entity_poly.entity_id
_entity_poly.type
_entity_poly.pdbx_seq_one_letter_code
_entity_poly.pdbx_strand_id
1 'polypeptide(L)'
;MDSTAVTALDGTRLHVGVHGAGPDVVVLSGGPGCVHYLESGELAPQGFRAWFPEPRGVGRSGGGPHTMAQAVADLEEVRSAAEIERWTVLGHSWGSDLAVRYALDHPESVAQVVGIAGHGLHKDRTWSAQYESGKAADPAPDIAWSAEVHAALQASFLDWIHEPRLWRKLADSRVSMTFLAAGADIRPPWPLAQLGELVPDGRFETVPDVPHDFWHTHPELWREVVTAACRPS
;
A
#
# COMPACT_ATOMS: atom_id res chain seq x y z
N MET A 1 -8.52 5.04 20.75
CA MET A 1 -8.55 4.20 19.54
C MET A 1 -9.95 4.34 18.97
N ASP A 2 -10.07 5.14 17.96
CA ASP A 2 -11.38 5.33 17.32
C ASP A 2 -11.41 4.38 16.11
N SER A 3 -12.46 3.60 16.00
CA SER A 3 -12.70 2.77 14.83
C SER A 3 -14.08 3.10 14.30
N THR A 4 -14.21 3.15 13.00
CA THR A 4 -15.48 3.35 12.32
C THR A 4 -15.77 2.18 11.38
N ALA A 5 -17.00 2.03 10.99
CA ALA A 5 -17.38 1.09 9.95
C ALA A 5 -18.05 1.87 8.84
N VAL A 6 -17.55 1.69 7.63
CA VAL A 6 -18.14 2.22 6.41
C VAL A 6 -19.00 1.12 5.77
N THR A 7 -20.22 1.45 5.36
CA THR A 7 -21.04 0.53 4.56
C THR A 7 -20.88 0.93 3.11
N ALA A 8 -20.24 0.07 2.33
CA ALA A 8 -20.05 0.26 0.89
C ALA A 8 -21.40 0.20 0.15
N LEU A 9 -21.44 0.69 -1.08
CA LEU A 9 -22.67 0.74 -1.90
C LEU A 9 -23.33 -0.63 -2.12
N ASP A 10 -22.53 -1.69 -2.10
CA ASP A 10 -23.03 -3.07 -2.20
C ASP A 10 -23.52 -3.65 -0.87
N GLY A 11 -23.56 -2.85 0.19
CA GLY A 11 -23.94 -3.26 1.54
C GLY A 11 -22.85 -3.92 2.37
N THR A 12 -21.64 -4.07 1.83
CA THR A 12 -20.51 -4.65 2.56
C THR A 12 -20.06 -3.70 3.66
N ARG A 13 -19.86 -4.25 4.86
CA ARG A 13 -19.29 -3.52 5.99
C ARG A 13 -17.76 -3.58 5.94
N LEU A 14 -17.13 -2.41 5.84
CA LEU A 14 -15.68 -2.24 5.88
C LEU A 14 -15.29 -1.66 7.25
N HIS A 15 -14.35 -2.30 7.92
CA HIS A 15 -13.76 -1.77 9.14
C HIS A 15 -12.64 -0.77 8.78
N VAL A 16 -12.59 0.34 9.50
CA VAL A 16 -11.56 1.38 9.34
C VAL A 16 -11.07 1.84 10.70
N GLY A 17 -9.82 1.59 11.02
CA GLY A 17 -9.15 2.20 12.18
C GLY A 17 -8.79 3.65 11.88
N VAL A 18 -8.84 4.52 12.91
CA VAL A 18 -8.46 5.94 12.75
C VAL A 18 -7.57 6.36 13.91
N HIS A 19 -6.42 6.95 13.59
CA HIS A 19 -5.45 7.41 14.59
C HIS A 19 -4.90 8.80 14.26
N GLY A 20 -4.66 9.59 15.29
CA GLY A 20 -4.04 10.91 15.16
C GLY A 20 -4.99 12.00 14.69
N ALA A 21 -4.40 13.14 14.31
CA ALA A 21 -5.10 14.34 13.83
C ALA A 21 -4.17 15.13 12.89
N GLY A 22 -4.75 15.86 11.94
CA GLY A 22 -4.03 16.66 10.95
C GLY A 22 -4.50 16.32 9.53
N PRO A 23 -3.66 16.55 8.50
CA PRO A 23 -3.96 16.14 7.13
C PRO A 23 -4.22 14.64 7.03
N ASP A 24 -5.10 14.24 6.10
CA ASP A 24 -5.51 12.85 5.95
C ASP A 24 -4.48 12.00 5.21
N VAL A 25 -4.21 10.81 5.75
CA VAL A 25 -3.43 9.76 5.11
C VAL A 25 -4.15 8.42 5.23
N VAL A 26 -4.38 7.75 4.11
CA VAL A 26 -4.80 6.34 4.14
C VAL A 26 -3.56 5.47 4.14
N VAL A 27 -3.53 4.48 5.03
CA VAL A 27 -2.45 3.51 5.17
C VAL A 27 -2.93 2.15 4.67
N LEU A 28 -2.20 1.58 3.72
CA LEU A 28 -2.53 0.30 3.09
C LEU A 28 -1.51 -0.76 3.50
N SER A 29 -2.00 -1.85 4.09
CA SER A 29 -1.17 -3.00 4.43
C SER A 29 -0.89 -3.89 3.21
N GLY A 30 0.10 -4.75 3.34
CA GLY A 30 0.48 -5.71 2.31
C GLY A 30 -0.23 -7.06 2.43
N GLY A 31 0.38 -8.07 1.86
CA GLY A 31 -0.08 -9.43 1.81
C GLY A 31 -0.12 -9.96 0.38
N PRO A 32 -1.13 -9.72 -0.44
CA PRO A 32 -2.48 -9.27 -0.13
C PRO A 32 -3.27 -10.31 0.69
N GLY A 33 -4.40 -9.91 1.23
CA GLY A 33 -5.28 -10.80 1.99
C GLY A 33 -4.90 -10.95 3.47
N CYS A 34 -3.96 -10.14 3.99
CA CYS A 34 -3.65 -10.04 5.42
C CYS A 34 -4.62 -9.08 6.12
N VAL A 35 -4.85 -9.32 7.41
CA VAL A 35 -5.45 -8.32 8.29
C VAL A 35 -4.59 -7.04 8.29
N HIS A 36 -5.17 -5.92 8.70
CA HIS A 36 -4.46 -4.63 8.65
C HIS A 36 -3.40 -4.52 9.75
N TYR A 37 -2.23 -5.13 9.53
CA TYR A 37 -1.14 -5.24 10.51
C TYR A 37 -0.45 -3.90 10.87
N LEU A 38 -0.70 -2.84 10.12
CA LEU A 38 -0.18 -1.49 10.41
C LEU A 38 -1.15 -0.65 11.26
N GLU A 39 -2.36 -1.16 11.57
CA GLU A 39 -3.35 -0.41 12.36
C GLU A 39 -2.87 -0.22 13.81
N SER A 40 -2.09 0.82 14.02
CA SER A 40 -1.58 1.20 15.33
C SER A 40 -1.25 2.70 15.36
N GLY A 41 -1.56 3.36 16.50
CA GLY A 41 -1.13 4.74 16.71
C GLY A 41 0.39 4.91 16.80
N GLU A 42 1.11 3.82 17.13
CA GLU A 42 2.58 3.83 17.19
C GLU A 42 3.21 3.78 15.79
N LEU A 43 2.52 3.16 14.82
CA LEU A 43 2.98 3.04 13.43
C LEU A 43 2.45 4.16 12.53
N ALA A 44 1.45 4.91 12.99
CA ALA A 44 0.87 6.01 12.25
C ALA A 44 1.86 7.16 12.04
N PRO A 45 1.87 7.83 10.87
CA PRO A 45 2.68 9.03 10.65
C PRO A 45 2.25 10.15 11.59
N GLN A 46 3.25 10.79 12.24
CA GLN A 46 3.00 11.84 13.24
C GLN A 46 2.52 13.14 12.61
N GLY A 47 1.46 13.72 13.20
CA GLY A 47 0.87 14.98 12.74
C GLY A 47 -0.12 14.80 11.60
N PHE A 48 -0.51 13.56 11.33
CA PHE A 48 -1.53 13.20 10.35
C PHE A 48 -2.72 12.50 11.02
N ARG A 49 -3.88 12.55 10.38
CA ARG A 49 -5.02 11.69 10.68
C ARG A 49 -4.92 10.47 9.77
N ALA A 50 -4.50 9.36 10.34
CA ALA A 50 -4.23 8.13 9.61
C ALA A 50 -5.45 7.20 9.62
N TRP A 51 -5.86 6.73 8.44
CA TRP A 51 -6.98 5.85 8.16
C TRP A 51 -6.46 4.47 7.76
N PHE A 52 -6.92 3.42 8.41
CA PHE A 52 -6.48 2.04 8.26
C PHE A 52 -7.64 1.16 7.81
N PRO A 53 -8.05 1.21 6.53
CA PRO A 53 -9.12 0.36 6.02
C PRO A 53 -8.66 -1.10 5.98
N GLU A 54 -9.33 -1.97 6.72
CA GLU A 54 -9.06 -3.40 6.68
C GLU A 54 -9.59 -3.98 5.36
N PRO A 55 -8.77 -4.76 4.61
CA PRO A 55 -9.17 -5.23 3.29
C PRO A 55 -10.48 -6.04 3.32
N ARG A 56 -11.29 -5.90 2.29
CA ARG A 56 -12.54 -6.66 2.09
C ARG A 56 -12.30 -8.16 2.19
N GLY A 57 -13.16 -8.86 2.94
CA GLY A 57 -13.08 -10.30 3.17
C GLY A 57 -12.00 -10.76 4.13
N VAL A 58 -11.38 -9.82 4.86
CA VAL A 58 -10.33 -10.13 5.84
C VAL A 58 -10.69 -9.52 7.18
N GLY A 59 -10.39 -10.24 8.26
CA GLY A 59 -10.53 -9.78 9.62
C GLY A 59 -11.95 -9.29 9.95
N ARG A 60 -12.13 -7.99 10.17
CA ARG A 60 -13.39 -7.35 10.56
C ARG A 60 -14.20 -6.82 9.36
N SER A 61 -13.61 -6.83 8.15
CA SER A 61 -14.27 -6.44 6.91
C SER A 61 -14.89 -7.64 6.23
N GLY A 62 -16.14 -7.51 5.80
CA GLY A 62 -16.87 -8.58 5.10
C GLY A 62 -16.73 -8.57 3.58
N GLY A 63 -17.47 -9.45 2.93
CA GLY A 63 -17.80 -9.42 1.51
C GLY A 63 -16.72 -9.87 0.54
N GLY A 64 -17.04 -9.74 -0.72
CA GLY A 64 -16.30 -9.93 -1.99
C GLY A 64 -16.95 -9.02 -3.04
N PRO A 65 -16.47 -9.01 -4.29
CA PRO A 65 -15.36 -9.79 -4.82
C PRO A 65 -13.99 -9.24 -4.40
N HIS A 66 -12.95 -10.07 -4.55
CA HIS A 66 -11.57 -9.74 -4.19
C HIS A 66 -10.76 -9.42 -5.45
N THR A 67 -10.87 -8.18 -5.92
CA THR A 67 -10.14 -7.68 -7.09
C THR A 67 -9.46 -6.35 -6.78
N MET A 68 -8.42 -5.99 -7.53
CA MET A 68 -7.79 -4.67 -7.43
C MET A 68 -8.81 -3.53 -7.66
N ALA A 69 -9.71 -3.70 -8.64
CA ALA A 69 -10.74 -2.70 -8.92
C ALA A 69 -11.71 -2.53 -7.75
N GLN A 70 -12.11 -3.63 -7.09
CA GLN A 70 -12.96 -3.54 -5.90
C GLN A 70 -12.22 -2.91 -4.72
N ALA A 71 -10.94 -3.24 -4.52
CA ALA A 71 -10.13 -2.62 -3.47
C ALA A 71 -10.02 -1.10 -3.67
N VAL A 72 -9.85 -0.64 -4.91
CA VAL A 72 -9.87 0.79 -5.27
C VAL A 72 -11.24 1.42 -4.99
N ALA A 73 -12.34 0.75 -5.38
CA ALA A 73 -13.69 1.23 -5.09
C ALA A 73 -13.94 1.34 -3.58
N ASP A 74 -13.50 0.37 -2.78
CA ASP A 74 -13.61 0.42 -1.32
C ASP A 74 -12.87 1.62 -0.71
N LEU A 75 -11.71 1.99 -1.25
CA LEU A 75 -10.98 3.19 -0.81
C LEU A 75 -11.76 4.47 -1.09
N GLU A 76 -12.40 4.58 -2.26
CA GLU A 76 -13.26 5.72 -2.60
C GLU A 76 -14.51 5.78 -1.69
N GLU A 77 -15.11 4.64 -1.35
CA GLU A 77 -16.22 4.59 -0.39
C GLU A 77 -15.79 5.09 1.01
N VAL A 78 -14.63 4.66 1.48
CA VAL A 78 -14.07 5.11 2.77
C VAL A 78 -13.78 6.61 2.72
N ARG A 79 -13.10 7.10 1.67
CA ARG A 79 -12.77 8.51 1.49
C ARG A 79 -14.03 9.39 1.46
N SER A 80 -15.02 8.97 0.68
CA SER A 80 -16.30 9.70 0.54
C SER A 80 -17.09 9.73 1.83
N ALA A 81 -17.20 8.60 2.54
CA ALA A 81 -17.88 8.51 3.83
C ALA A 81 -17.21 9.35 4.93
N ALA A 82 -15.90 9.57 4.82
CA ALA A 82 -15.12 10.42 5.71
C ALA A 82 -15.09 11.89 5.30
N GLU A 83 -15.78 12.26 4.20
CA GLU A 83 -15.83 13.62 3.62
C GLU A 83 -14.42 14.19 3.32
N ILE A 84 -13.48 13.31 2.92
CA ILE A 84 -12.11 13.69 2.58
C ILE A 84 -12.06 14.07 1.10
N GLU A 85 -11.60 15.28 0.76
CA GLU A 85 -11.43 15.70 -0.61
C GLU A 85 -10.26 14.97 -1.28
N ARG A 86 -9.09 15.02 -0.65
CA ARG A 86 -7.87 14.34 -1.09
C ARG A 86 -7.07 13.87 0.12
N TRP A 87 -6.41 12.75 -0.03
CA TRP A 87 -5.50 12.20 0.98
C TRP A 87 -4.15 11.76 0.44
N THR A 88 -3.16 11.69 1.29
CA THR A 88 -1.92 10.96 0.99
C THR A 88 -2.22 9.46 1.05
N VAL A 89 -1.69 8.69 0.12
CA VAL A 89 -1.83 7.23 0.09
C VAL A 89 -0.48 6.60 0.42
N LEU A 90 -0.38 6.05 1.62
CA LEU A 90 0.79 5.33 2.12
C LEU A 90 0.55 3.83 2.00
N GLY A 91 1.37 3.11 1.26
CA GLY A 91 1.25 1.67 1.10
C GLY A 91 2.54 0.93 1.45
N HIS A 92 2.42 -0.20 2.15
CA HIS A 92 3.51 -1.12 2.44
C HIS A 92 3.36 -2.41 1.64
N SER A 93 4.47 -2.91 1.07
CA SER A 93 4.47 -4.16 0.32
C SER A 93 3.44 -4.13 -0.81
N TRP A 94 2.55 -5.11 -0.94
CA TRP A 94 1.45 -5.08 -1.91
C TRP A 94 0.56 -3.83 -1.79
N GLY A 95 0.44 -3.25 -0.59
CA GLY A 95 -0.26 -1.97 -0.40
C GLY A 95 0.36 -0.81 -1.18
N SER A 96 1.68 -0.83 -1.42
CA SER A 96 2.36 0.13 -2.31
C SER A 96 1.87 -0.01 -3.76
N ASP A 97 1.71 -1.23 -4.24
CA ASP A 97 1.22 -1.48 -5.61
C ASP A 97 -0.26 -1.09 -5.75
N LEU A 98 -1.07 -1.32 -4.71
CA LEU A 98 -2.46 -0.85 -4.65
C LEU A 98 -2.55 0.69 -4.63
N ALA A 99 -1.64 1.37 -3.91
CA ALA A 99 -1.56 2.82 -3.88
C ALA A 99 -1.30 3.42 -5.27
N VAL A 100 -0.40 2.81 -6.03
CA VAL A 100 -0.14 3.19 -7.43
C VAL A 100 -1.40 3.01 -8.28
N ARG A 101 -2.06 1.85 -8.17
CA ARG A 101 -3.31 1.59 -8.89
C ARG A 101 -4.38 2.64 -8.58
N TYR A 102 -4.58 2.93 -7.30
CA TYR A 102 -5.56 3.90 -6.86
C TYR A 102 -5.26 5.31 -7.40
N ALA A 103 -4.00 5.75 -7.35
CA ALA A 103 -3.59 7.04 -7.89
C ALA A 103 -3.77 7.18 -9.41
N LEU A 104 -3.65 6.08 -10.16
CA LEU A 104 -3.88 6.05 -11.60
C LEU A 104 -5.37 6.06 -11.97
N ASP A 105 -6.22 5.45 -11.14
CA ASP A 105 -7.66 5.38 -11.39
C ASP A 105 -8.41 6.62 -10.83
N HIS A 106 -7.92 7.23 -9.74
CA HIS A 106 -8.51 8.39 -9.04
C HIS A 106 -7.47 9.48 -8.73
N PRO A 107 -6.79 10.06 -9.73
CA PRO A 107 -5.75 11.06 -9.50
C PRO A 107 -6.26 12.34 -8.80
N GLU A 108 -7.55 12.64 -8.90
CA GLU A 108 -8.20 13.76 -8.21
C GLU A 108 -8.34 13.54 -6.70
N SER A 109 -8.42 12.28 -6.26
CA SER A 109 -8.59 11.90 -4.84
C SER A 109 -7.25 11.75 -4.10
N VAL A 110 -6.13 11.71 -4.82
CA VAL A 110 -4.80 11.45 -4.27
C VAL A 110 -3.93 12.71 -4.25
N ALA A 111 -3.44 13.10 -3.09
CA ALA A 111 -2.50 14.20 -2.94
C ALA A 111 -1.08 13.78 -3.36
N GLN A 112 -0.65 12.62 -2.88
CA GLN A 112 0.61 11.95 -3.23
C GLN A 112 0.55 10.47 -2.86
N VAL A 113 1.45 9.67 -3.44
CA VAL A 113 1.68 8.27 -3.09
C VAL A 113 3.01 8.14 -2.35
N VAL A 114 3.02 7.36 -1.27
CA VAL A 114 4.23 6.89 -0.59
C VAL A 114 4.19 5.37 -0.58
N GLY A 115 5.02 4.74 -1.39
CA GLY A 115 5.12 3.28 -1.48
C GLY A 115 6.37 2.78 -0.74
N ILE A 116 6.20 1.87 0.22
CA ILE A 116 7.30 1.32 1.04
C ILE A 116 7.42 -0.17 0.79
N ALA A 117 8.63 -0.62 0.46
CA ALA A 117 8.98 -2.02 0.23
C ALA A 117 7.99 -2.74 -0.71
N GLY A 118 7.43 -2.02 -1.69
CA GLY A 118 6.54 -2.58 -2.70
C GLY A 118 7.25 -3.60 -3.60
N HIS A 119 6.47 -4.41 -4.29
CA HIS A 119 7.02 -5.34 -5.28
C HIS A 119 7.34 -4.67 -6.61
N GLY A 120 6.69 -3.53 -6.88
CA GLY A 120 6.68 -2.91 -8.20
C GLY A 120 5.85 -3.70 -9.23
N LEU A 121 5.77 -3.15 -10.43
CA LEU A 121 4.85 -3.64 -11.47
C LEU A 121 5.55 -4.48 -12.55
N HIS A 122 6.84 -4.75 -12.39
CA HIS A 122 7.63 -5.55 -13.32
C HIS A 122 8.51 -6.54 -12.54
N LYS A 123 8.32 -7.82 -12.81
CA LYS A 123 9.11 -8.90 -12.23
C LYS A 123 9.60 -9.83 -13.33
N ASP A 124 10.91 -10.02 -13.41
CA ASP A 124 11.50 -10.98 -14.32
C ASP A 124 11.91 -12.28 -13.60
N ARG A 125 12.52 -13.19 -14.34
CA ARG A 125 13.02 -14.44 -13.78
C ARG A 125 14.14 -14.23 -12.76
N THR A 126 14.96 -13.20 -12.94
CA THR A 126 16.08 -12.89 -12.04
C THR A 126 15.56 -12.40 -10.72
N TRP A 127 14.56 -11.52 -10.74
CA TRP A 127 13.85 -11.06 -9.54
C TRP A 127 13.25 -12.24 -8.77
N SER A 128 12.53 -13.12 -9.48
CA SER A 128 11.90 -14.29 -8.86
C SER A 128 12.92 -15.25 -8.25
N ALA A 129 14.04 -15.51 -8.93
CA ALA A 129 15.09 -16.38 -8.43
C ALA A 129 15.77 -15.81 -7.18
N GLN A 130 16.04 -14.50 -7.14
CA GLN A 130 16.63 -13.84 -5.97
C GLN A 130 15.66 -13.91 -4.77
N TYR A 131 14.38 -13.58 -4.96
CA TYR A 131 13.36 -13.67 -3.94
C TYR A 131 13.25 -15.10 -3.37
N GLU A 132 13.13 -16.12 -4.22
CA GLU A 132 13.03 -17.51 -3.78
C GLU A 132 14.27 -17.96 -2.97
N SER A 133 15.47 -17.53 -3.39
CA SER A 133 16.69 -17.88 -2.66
C SER A 133 16.80 -17.21 -1.28
N GLY A 134 16.16 -16.06 -1.10
CA GLY A 134 16.19 -15.30 0.15
C GLY A 134 15.12 -15.73 1.19
N LYS A 135 14.04 -16.39 0.76
CA LYS A 135 12.87 -16.69 1.61
C LYS A 135 13.19 -17.34 2.96
N ALA A 136 14.18 -18.24 2.99
CA ALA A 136 14.53 -18.93 4.24
C ALA A 136 15.20 -18.01 5.28
N ALA A 137 15.75 -16.88 4.84
CA ALA A 137 16.41 -15.89 5.68
C ALA A 137 15.50 -14.71 6.08
N ASP A 138 14.29 -14.65 5.54
CA ASP A 138 13.32 -13.57 5.77
C ASP A 138 12.00 -14.14 6.37
N PRO A 139 12.01 -14.51 7.65
CA PRO A 139 10.81 -15.03 8.29
C PRO A 139 9.78 -13.91 8.40
N ALA A 140 8.63 -14.09 7.75
CA ALA A 140 7.51 -13.16 7.86
C ALA A 140 6.93 -13.17 9.29
N PRO A 141 6.46 -12.02 9.80
CA PRO A 141 5.70 -11.96 11.03
C PRO A 141 4.46 -12.86 10.97
N ASP A 142 4.02 -13.38 12.12
CA ASP A 142 2.78 -14.17 12.23
C ASP A 142 1.57 -13.21 12.09
N ILE A 143 1.07 -13.07 10.87
CA ILE A 143 -0.06 -12.19 10.53
C ILE A 143 -1.20 -13.06 10.04
N ALA A 144 -2.39 -12.90 10.62
CA ALA A 144 -3.60 -13.57 10.13
C ALA A 144 -3.91 -13.16 8.70
N TRP A 145 -4.23 -14.13 7.84
CA TRP A 145 -4.50 -13.89 6.43
C TRP A 145 -5.50 -14.91 5.84
N SER A 146 -6.09 -14.56 4.71
CA SER A 146 -6.99 -15.41 3.94
C SER A 146 -6.33 -15.86 2.65
N ALA A 147 -6.14 -17.18 2.50
CA ALA A 147 -5.57 -17.77 1.29
C ALA A 147 -6.46 -17.52 0.04
N GLU A 148 -7.77 -17.51 0.21
CA GLU A 148 -8.74 -17.25 -0.86
C GLU A 148 -8.62 -15.80 -1.35
N VAL A 149 -8.66 -14.84 -0.43
CA VAL A 149 -8.52 -13.41 -0.75
C VAL A 149 -7.16 -13.13 -1.38
N HIS A 150 -6.10 -13.73 -0.84
CA HIS A 150 -4.75 -13.61 -1.39
C HIS A 150 -4.69 -14.08 -2.84
N ALA A 151 -5.17 -15.28 -3.12
CA ALA A 151 -5.14 -15.87 -4.48
C ALA A 151 -5.92 -15.01 -5.49
N ALA A 152 -7.12 -14.52 -5.10
CA ALA A 152 -7.96 -13.72 -5.97
C ALA A 152 -7.33 -12.33 -6.26
N LEU A 153 -6.79 -11.66 -5.24
CA LEU A 153 -6.10 -10.37 -5.41
C LEU A 153 -4.81 -10.51 -6.21
N GLN A 154 -4.04 -11.58 -6.02
CA GLN A 154 -2.86 -11.87 -6.83
C GLN A 154 -3.20 -12.08 -8.30
N ALA A 155 -4.25 -12.82 -8.60
CA ALA A 155 -4.71 -13.01 -9.99
C ALA A 155 -5.11 -11.66 -10.61
N SER A 156 -5.91 -10.86 -9.90
CA SER A 156 -6.32 -9.52 -10.35
C SER A 156 -5.15 -8.56 -10.51
N PHE A 157 -4.13 -8.64 -9.65
CA PHE A 157 -2.90 -7.86 -9.77
C PHE A 157 -2.13 -8.24 -11.04
N LEU A 158 -1.99 -9.54 -11.32
CA LEU A 158 -1.34 -10.03 -12.55
C LEU A 158 -2.05 -9.55 -13.81
N ASP A 159 -3.38 -9.57 -13.81
CA ASP A 159 -4.18 -9.04 -14.94
C ASP A 159 -3.91 -7.55 -15.13
N TRP A 160 -3.86 -6.77 -14.05
CA TRP A 160 -3.61 -5.34 -14.11
C TRP A 160 -2.22 -4.98 -14.62
N ILE A 161 -1.15 -5.63 -14.13
CA ILE A 161 0.23 -5.32 -14.57
C ILE A 161 0.50 -5.68 -16.03
N HIS A 162 -0.35 -6.50 -16.64
CA HIS A 162 -0.32 -6.80 -18.06
C HIS A 162 -1.24 -5.89 -18.91
N GLU A 163 -1.87 -4.88 -18.32
CA GLU A 163 -2.68 -3.91 -19.06
C GLU A 163 -1.80 -3.15 -20.08
N PRO A 164 -2.14 -3.16 -21.39
CA PRO A 164 -1.26 -2.62 -22.43
C PRO A 164 -0.91 -1.13 -22.30
N ARG A 165 -1.74 -0.37 -21.56
CA ARG A 165 -1.55 1.07 -21.37
C ARG A 165 -0.95 1.45 -20.02
N LEU A 166 -0.64 0.47 -19.15
CA LEU A 166 -0.20 0.75 -17.79
C LEU A 166 1.05 1.65 -17.75
N TRP A 167 2.07 1.31 -18.51
CA TRP A 167 3.32 2.08 -18.55
C TRP A 167 3.11 3.50 -19.06
N ARG A 168 2.21 3.67 -20.01
CA ARG A 168 1.83 4.99 -20.50
C ARG A 168 1.06 5.79 -19.45
N LYS A 169 0.11 5.17 -18.75
CA LYS A 169 -0.61 5.82 -17.64
C LYS A 169 0.34 6.31 -16.55
N LEU A 170 1.36 5.51 -16.21
CA LEU A 170 2.41 5.90 -15.27
C LEU A 170 3.22 7.09 -15.75
N ALA A 171 3.68 7.06 -17.01
CA ALA A 171 4.45 8.14 -17.61
C ALA A 171 3.63 9.44 -17.83
N ASP A 172 2.32 9.35 -17.91
CA ASP A 172 1.41 10.49 -18.03
C ASP A 172 0.83 10.95 -16.66
N SER A 173 1.20 10.26 -15.55
CA SER A 173 0.69 10.57 -14.20
C SER A 173 1.11 11.98 -13.76
N ARG A 174 0.18 12.65 -13.05
CA ARG A 174 0.42 13.96 -12.44
C ARG A 174 0.46 13.88 -10.90
N VAL A 175 0.28 12.68 -10.35
CA VAL A 175 0.38 12.44 -8.92
C VAL A 175 1.84 12.23 -8.56
N SER A 176 2.35 12.95 -7.57
CA SER A 176 3.69 12.73 -7.01
C SER A 176 3.76 11.35 -6.35
N MET A 177 4.81 10.59 -6.64
CA MET A 177 4.98 9.24 -6.08
C MET A 177 6.40 9.05 -5.54
N THR A 178 6.52 8.74 -4.27
CA THR A 178 7.80 8.42 -3.63
C THR A 178 7.83 6.93 -3.29
N PHE A 179 8.89 6.25 -3.71
CA PHE A 179 9.10 4.82 -3.46
C PHE A 179 10.31 4.62 -2.56
N LEU A 180 10.12 3.92 -1.45
CA LEU A 180 11.15 3.63 -0.48
C LEU A 180 11.41 2.12 -0.44
N ALA A 181 12.62 1.71 -0.78
CA ALA A 181 13.04 0.32 -0.62
C ALA A 181 13.61 0.08 0.78
N ALA A 182 13.36 -1.10 1.34
CA ALA A 182 14.06 -1.59 2.53
C ALA A 182 15.41 -2.17 2.10
N GLY A 183 16.52 -1.65 2.65
CA GLY A 183 17.87 -1.93 2.16
C GLY A 183 18.37 -3.36 2.38
N ALA A 184 17.80 -4.06 3.38
CA ALA A 184 18.11 -5.47 3.65
C ALA A 184 16.94 -6.41 3.22
N ASP A 185 16.00 -5.94 2.40
CA ASP A 185 14.94 -6.80 1.85
C ASP A 185 15.51 -7.83 0.87
N ILE A 186 15.00 -9.04 0.90
CA ILE A 186 15.32 -10.10 -0.06
C ILE A 186 14.73 -9.81 -1.45
N ARG A 187 13.75 -8.92 -1.53
CA ARG A 187 13.08 -8.50 -2.78
C ARG A 187 13.96 -7.47 -3.49
N PRO A 188 14.39 -7.74 -4.75
CA PRO A 188 15.19 -6.76 -5.49
C PRO A 188 14.46 -5.43 -5.63
N PRO A 189 15.07 -4.28 -5.31
CA PRO A 189 14.42 -2.97 -5.30
C PRO A 189 14.26 -2.33 -6.68
N TRP A 190 14.89 -2.89 -7.74
CA TRP A 190 14.90 -2.27 -9.05
C TRP A 190 13.52 -2.00 -9.68
N PRO A 191 12.44 -2.79 -9.40
CA PRO A 191 11.13 -2.44 -9.94
C PRO A 191 10.55 -1.16 -9.32
N LEU A 192 10.87 -0.86 -8.06
CA LEU A 192 10.50 0.41 -7.43
C LEU A 192 11.33 1.58 -7.99
N ALA A 193 12.64 1.36 -8.18
CA ALA A 193 13.49 2.35 -8.82
C ALA A 193 12.99 2.68 -10.25
N GLN A 194 12.55 1.67 -11.00
CA GLN A 194 11.94 1.86 -12.31
C GLN A 194 10.67 2.73 -12.26
N LEU A 195 9.83 2.55 -11.25
CA LEU A 195 8.64 3.41 -11.06
C LEU A 195 9.03 4.85 -10.72
N GLY A 196 10.03 5.03 -9.84
CA GLY A 196 10.55 6.35 -9.50
C GLY A 196 11.10 7.14 -10.69
N GLU A 197 11.71 6.46 -11.64
CA GLU A 197 12.21 7.07 -12.88
C GLU A 197 11.13 7.29 -13.96
N LEU A 198 10.11 6.43 -13.97
CA LEU A 198 9.07 6.48 -15.01
C LEU A 198 8.01 7.55 -14.74
N VAL A 199 7.60 7.71 -13.47
CA VAL A 199 6.59 8.70 -13.07
C VAL A 199 7.22 10.10 -13.13
N PRO A 200 6.61 11.10 -13.81
CA PRO A 200 7.21 12.43 -13.99
C PRO A 200 7.62 13.14 -12.69
N ASP A 201 6.83 13.02 -11.64
CA ASP A 201 7.17 13.48 -10.27
C ASP A 201 7.39 12.25 -9.36
N GLY A 202 8.23 11.35 -9.87
CA GLY A 202 8.62 10.11 -9.19
C GLY A 202 9.94 10.29 -8.44
N ARG A 203 10.06 9.59 -7.28
CA ARG A 203 11.29 9.53 -6.48
C ARG A 203 11.51 8.12 -5.99
N PHE A 204 12.77 7.73 -5.91
CA PHE A 204 13.18 6.45 -5.33
C PHE A 204 14.30 6.67 -4.32
N GLU A 205 14.14 6.09 -3.15
CA GLU A 205 15.14 6.11 -2.09
C GLU A 205 15.25 4.74 -1.41
N THR A 206 16.33 4.50 -0.69
CA THR A 206 16.53 3.28 0.08
C THR A 206 16.69 3.63 1.55
N VAL A 207 15.90 2.99 2.42
CA VAL A 207 16.11 3.01 3.87
C VAL A 207 17.19 1.95 4.16
N PRO A 208 18.40 2.35 4.57
CA PRO A 208 19.51 1.42 4.70
C PRO A 208 19.28 0.41 5.83
N ASP A 209 19.84 -0.79 5.66
CA ASP A 209 20.01 -1.83 6.68
C ASP A 209 18.70 -2.28 7.41
N VAL A 210 17.53 -2.08 6.80
CA VAL A 210 16.26 -2.55 7.35
C VAL A 210 15.67 -3.69 6.52
N PRO A 211 15.03 -4.69 7.16
CA PRO A 211 14.33 -5.77 6.47
C PRO A 211 12.99 -5.30 5.90
N HIS A 212 12.33 -6.16 5.10
CA HIS A 212 10.99 -5.90 4.54
C HIS A 212 9.99 -5.39 5.58
N ASP A 213 9.89 -6.11 6.70
CA ASP A 213 8.92 -5.84 7.76
C ASP A 213 9.51 -4.98 8.88
N PHE A 214 10.26 -3.90 8.53
CA PHE A 214 10.89 -3.04 9.53
C PHE A 214 9.88 -2.25 10.39
N TRP A 215 8.64 -2.16 9.99
CA TRP A 215 7.55 -1.69 10.85
C TRP A 215 7.40 -2.54 12.13
N HIS A 216 7.78 -3.82 12.08
CA HIS A 216 7.76 -4.76 13.19
C HIS A 216 9.07 -4.77 13.98
N THR A 217 10.20 -4.75 13.27
CA THR A 217 11.54 -4.85 13.87
C THR A 217 12.11 -3.51 14.32
N HIS A 218 11.74 -2.41 13.67
CA HIS A 218 12.22 -1.05 13.90
C HIS A 218 11.05 -0.03 13.87
N PRO A 219 10.04 -0.16 14.77
CA PRO A 219 8.81 0.62 14.69
C PRO A 219 9.02 2.13 14.83
N GLU A 220 10.02 2.57 15.60
CA GLU A 220 10.36 3.99 15.74
C GLU A 220 10.91 4.56 14.41
N LEU A 221 11.85 3.85 13.78
CA LEU A 221 12.37 4.24 12.46
C LEU A 221 11.28 4.21 11.39
N TRP A 222 10.41 3.17 11.41
CA TRP A 222 9.24 3.16 10.53
C TRP A 222 8.44 4.45 10.65
N ARG A 223 8.06 4.84 11.88
CA ARG A 223 7.28 6.04 12.13
C ARG A 223 7.99 7.32 11.67
N GLU A 224 9.30 7.43 11.87
CA GLU A 224 10.11 8.55 11.38
C GLU A 224 10.07 8.62 9.85
N VAL A 225 10.33 7.50 9.17
CA VAL A 225 10.35 7.38 7.71
C VAL A 225 9.00 7.74 7.11
N VAL A 226 7.90 7.14 7.59
CA VAL A 226 6.56 7.40 7.04
C VAL A 226 6.11 8.83 7.31
N THR A 227 6.49 9.41 8.47
CA THR A 227 6.17 10.80 8.80
C THR A 227 6.90 11.77 7.88
N ALA A 228 8.18 11.53 7.61
CA ALA A 228 8.95 12.36 6.69
C ALA A 228 8.42 12.27 5.25
N ALA A 229 8.16 11.05 4.77
CA ALA A 229 7.70 10.81 3.41
C ALA A 229 6.27 11.34 3.12
N CYS A 230 5.39 11.37 4.14
CA CYS A 230 4.03 11.90 3.98
C CYS A 230 3.97 13.44 3.98
N ARG A 231 5.04 14.15 4.33
CA ARG A 231 5.07 15.62 4.24
C ARG A 231 5.12 16.07 2.79
N PRO A 232 4.38 17.13 2.43
CA PRO A 232 4.51 17.72 1.10
C PRO A 232 5.94 18.19 0.85
N SER A 233 6.43 17.97 -0.37
CA SER A 233 7.75 18.43 -0.83
C SER A 233 7.76 19.92 -1.12
#